data_f748a4d9fc4aefb8d651298504b36fb8
#
_entry.id   f748a4d9fc4aefb8d651298504b36fb8
#
_cell.length_a   1.000
_cell.length_b   1.000
_cell.length_c   1.000
_cell.angle_alpha   90.00
_cell.angle_beta   90.00
_cell.angle_gamma   90.00
#
_symmetry.space_group_name_H-M   'P 1'
#
loop_
_entity.id
_entity.type
_entity.pdbx_description
1 polymer ?
#
loop_
_entity_poly.entity_id
_entity_poly.type
_entity_poly.pdbx_seq_one_letter_code
_entity_poly.pdbx_strand_id
1 'polypeptide(L)'
;MAQRTAIVWFHHCALAVGTLLLSCGLLLLSNADAALTGRILIAGYGPELPVVQDLAKAYERLHPGTAIDLEWDSTVRAIDLVKTGGAQIAVTDQPDPTLRATQIAWDGIAVIVNFANPVREVSSAQVRGLFSAQITNWSELDGATARVEVIPRTSANNLTSGFHNSLGLTERMAASVAPVRSDQKVLSLVSGRDATVSYISLAAALKAQEDGISIHILTVDQVDPGEATVKNGRYRLRRPVLMLTATQPDPLTESFLSFARSVDGQQLLRTMFVPVEPSVPATVPSNVQQLDHSSPSS
;
A
#
# COMPACT_ATOMS: atom_id res chain seq x y z
N MET A 1 53.34 34.23 -59.21
CA MET A 1 51.99 34.58 -58.69
C MET A 1 51.13 33.36 -58.37
N ALA A 2 51.64 32.31 -57.77
CA ALA A 2 50.90 31.04 -57.61
C ALA A 2 50.95 30.41 -56.21
N GLN A 3 51.26 31.21 -55.18
CA GLN A 3 51.41 30.70 -53.80
C GLN A 3 50.48 31.38 -52.75
N ARG A 4 49.60 32.29 -53.16
CA ARG A 4 48.70 32.96 -52.20
C ARG A 4 47.27 32.44 -52.17
N THR A 5 46.87 31.58 -53.05
CA THR A 5 45.48 31.03 -53.15
C THR A 5 45.25 29.72 -52.43
N ALA A 6 46.28 29.01 -52.02
CA ALA A 6 46.13 27.72 -51.33
C ALA A 6 45.87 27.82 -49.80
N ILE A 7 46.25 28.95 -49.17
CA ILE A 7 46.12 29.11 -47.71
C ILE A 7 44.69 29.49 -47.28
N VAL A 8 43.94 30.17 -48.12
CA VAL A 8 42.58 30.63 -47.82
C VAL A 8 41.56 29.47 -47.83
N TRP A 9 41.78 28.43 -48.60
CA TRP A 9 40.88 27.28 -48.67
C TRP A 9 40.94 26.33 -47.44
N PHE A 10 42.11 26.21 -46.82
CA PHE A 10 42.28 25.38 -45.62
C PHE A 10 41.61 25.97 -44.38
N HIS A 11 41.48 27.29 -44.26
CA HIS A 11 40.85 27.93 -43.11
C HIS A 11 39.32 27.87 -43.15
N HIS A 12 38.72 27.83 -44.34
CA HIS A 12 37.24 27.71 -44.44
C HIS A 12 36.71 26.30 -44.22
N CYS A 13 37.47 25.27 -44.53
CA CYS A 13 37.09 23.89 -44.25
C CYS A 13 37.22 23.54 -42.75
N ALA A 14 38.18 24.10 -42.06
CA ALA A 14 38.37 23.86 -40.61
C ALA A 14 37.26 24.51 -39.75
N LEU A 15 36.74 25.68 -40.16
CA LEU A 15 35.63 26.37 -39.51
C LEU A 15 34.28 25.68 -39.73
N ALA A 16 34.04 25.05 -40.89
CA ALA A 16 32.80 24.37 -41.21
C ALA A 16 32.67 23.03 -40.46
N VAL A 17 33.77 22.31 -40.23
CA VAL A 17 33.76 21.05 -39.44
C VAL A 17 33.63 21.32 -37.95
N GLY A 18 34.21 22.40 -37.45
CA GLY A 18 34.10 22.81 -36.05
C GLY A 18 32.67 23.18 -35.62
N THR A 19 31.94 23.89 -36.49
CA THR A 19 30.54 24.28 -36.22
C THR A 19 29.58 23.11 -36.35
N LEU A 20 29.85 22.11 -37.19
CA LEU A 20 29.00 20.91 -37.32
C LEU A 20 29.13 19.99 -36.10
N LEU A 21 30.32 19.88 -35.49
CA LEU A 21 30.54 19.09 -34.31
C LEU A 21 29.97 19.75 -33.02
N LEU A 22 29.93 21.09 -32.97
CA LEU A 22 29.30 21.79 -31.85
C LEU A 22 27.77 21.74 -31.89
N SER A 23 27.16 21.72 -33.09
CA SER A 23 25.71 21.60 -33.21
C SER A 23 25.22 20.18 -32.96
N CYS A 24 26.02 19.14 -33.24
CA CYS A 24 25.67 17.74 -32.93
C CYS A 24 25.83 17.43 -31.42
N GLY A 25 26.76 18.09 -30.73
CA GLY A 25 26.96 17.95 -29.26
C GLY A 25 25.85 18.60 -28.45
N LEU A 26 25.16 19.62 -28.96
CA LEU A 26 24.06 20.31 -28.25
C LEU A 26 22.71 19.59 -28.39
N LEU A 27 22.56 18.66 -29.34
CA LEU A 27 21.33 17.88 -29.54
C LEU A 27 21.26 16.61 -28.68
N LEU A 28 22.33 16.25 -27.97
CA LEU A 28 22.37 15.07 -27.08
C LEU A 28 22.07 15.39 -25.61
N LEU A 29 21.76 16.63 -25.28
CA LEU A 29 21.48 17.07 -23.90
C LEU A 29 20.01 17.40 -23.62
N SER A 30 19.08 16.98 -24.46
CA SER A 30 17.65 17.32 -24.30
C SER A 30 16.75 16.12 -24.04
N ASN A 31 17.23 15.11 -23.33
CA ASN A 31 16.34 14.24 -22.56
C ASN A 31 16.45 14.61 -21.06
N ALA A 32 16.24 15.88 -20.75
CA ALA A 32 15.76 16.20 -19.42
C ALA A 32 14.34 15.61 -19.37
N ASP A 33 14.17 14.49 -18.66
CA ASP A 33 12.86 14.08 -18.21
C ASP A 33 12.20 15.33 -17.66
N ALA A 34 11.14 15.80 -18.32
CA ALA A 34 10.40 16.96 -17.85
C ALA A 34 9.98 16.62 -16.41
N ALA A 35 10.59 17.28 -15.43
CA ALA A 35 10.34 16.97 -14.04
C ALA A 35 8.83 17.08 -13.81
N LEU A 36 8.21 15.96 -13.44
CA LEU A 36 6.79 15.94 -13.10
C LEU A 36 6.60 16.84 -11.90
N THR A 37 5.92 17.98 -12.09
CA THR A 37 5.62 18.96 -11.05
C THR A 37 4.12 19.12 -10.91
N GLY A 38 3.66 19.42 -9.71
CA GLY A 38 2.23 19.60 -9.48
C GLY A 38 1.81 19.23 -8.06
N ARG A 39 0.52 19.05 -7.91
CA ARG A 39 -0.09 18.68 -6.62
C ARG A 39 -0.93 17.42 -6.77
N ILE A 40 -0.81 16.51 -5.80
CA ILE A 40 -1.67 15.32 -5.65
C ILE A 40 -2.43 15.47 -4.34
N LEU A 41 -3.76 15.37 -4.37
CA LEU A 41 -4.55 15.16 -3.17
C LEU A 41 -4.85 13.67 -3.03
N ILE A 42 -4.42 13.09 -1.92
CA ILE A 42 -4.74 11.72 -1.53
C ILE A 42 -5.77 11.77 -0.41
N ALA A 43 -6.92 11.19 -0.63
CA ALA A 43 -7.98 11.08 0.37
C ALA A 43 -8.10 9.65 0.90
N GLY A 44 -8.54 9.48 2.15
CA GLY A 44 -8.71 8.16 2.75
C GLY A 44 -9.28 8.18 4.15
N TYR A 45 -9.32 7.00 4.77
CA TYR A 45 -9.65 6.82 6.17
C TYR A 45 -9.19 5.44 6.65
N GLY A 46 -8.57 5.37 7.82
CA GLY A 46 -8.13 4.10 8.40
C GLY A 46 -6.68 4.13 8.87
N PRO A 47 -6.12 2.97 9.16
CA PRO A 47 -4.76 2.85 9.71
C PRO A 47 -3.66 3.17 8.69
N GLU A 48 -3.97 3.40 7.42
CA GLU A 48 -3.02 3.62 6.34
C GLU A 48 -2.32 5.00 6.42
N LEU A 49 -2.89 5.96 7.15
CA LEU A 49 -2.40 7.34 7.17
C LEU A 49 -0.90 7.48 7.41
N PRO A 50 -0.28 6.85 8.41
CA PRO A 50 1.16 7.03 8.68
C PRO A 50 2.03 6.59 7.50
N VAL A 51 1.76 5.43 6.91
CA VAL A 51 2.56 4.94 5.79
C VAL A 51 2.30 5.72 4.50
N VAL A 52 1.07 6.21 4.27
CA VAL A 52 0.77 7.09 3.13
C VAL A 52 1.49 8.43 3.29
N GLN A 53 1.61 8.97 4.52
CA GLN A 53 2.43 10.14 4.81
C GLN A 53 3.91 9.90 4.51
N ASP A 54 4.43 8.72 4.86
CA ASP A 54 5.84 8.38 4.60
C ASP A 54 6.10 8.19 3.10
N LEU A 55 5.18 7.55 2.36
CA LEU A 55 5.23 7.47 0.90
C LEU A 55 5.21 8.87 0.26
N ALA A 56 4.30 9.75 0.70
CA ALA A 56 4.19 11.12 0.20
C ALA A 56 5.50 11.90 0.40
N LYS A 57 6.03 11.91 1.63
CA LYS A 57 7.30 12.57 1.96
C LYS A 57 8.48 12.00 1.17
N ALA A 58 8.53 10.68 0.99
CA ALA A 58 9.60 10.05 0.24
C ALA A 58 9.52 10.43 -1.26
N TYR A 59 8.33 10.43 -1.82
CA TYR A 59 8.11 10.83 -3.22
C TYR A 59 8.45 12.30 -3.46
N GLU A 60 8.00 13.22 -2.58
CA GLU A 60 8.32 14.66 -2.67
C GLU A 60 9.84 14.93 -2.63
N ARG A 61 10.59 14.17 -1.82
CA ARG A 61 12.06 14.28 -1.80
C ARG A 61 12.72 13.87 -3.11
N LEU A 62 12.16 12.87 -3.80
CA LEU A 62 12.66 12.36 -5.08
C LEU A 62 12.20 13.22 -6.27
N HIS A 63 11.08 13.93 -6.12
CA HIS A 63 10.47 14.76 -7.17
C HIS A 63 10.28 16.21 -6.70
N PRO A 64 11.34 17.01 -6.68
CA PRO A 64 11.26 18.43 -6.31
C PRO A 64 10.25 19.17 -7.20
N GLY A 65 9.37 19.97 -6.59
CA GLY A 65 8.27 20.65 -7.28
C GLY A 65 6.94 19.90 -7.26
N THR A 66 6.89 18.72 -6.65
CA THR A 66 5.65 18.01 -6.34
C THR A 66 5.23 18.29 -4.89
N ALA A 67 3.93 18.50 -4.66
CA ALA A 67 3.33 18.60 -3.33
C ALA A 67 2.21 17.55 -3.20
N ILE A 68 2.18 16.82 -2.08
CA ILE A 68 1.16 15.82 -1.79
C ILE A 68 0.40 16.22 -0.53
N ASP A 69 -0.89 16.50 -0.70
CA ASP A 69 -1.80 16.79 0.40
C ASP A 69 -2.59 15.53 0.79
N LEU A 70 -2.94 15.43 2.06
CA LEU A 70 -3.71 14.32 2.59
C LEU A 70 -5.00 14.81 3.23
N GLU A 71 -6.16 14.27 2.79
CA GLU A 71 -7.46 14.47 3.41
C GLU A 71 -7.94 13.15 4.02
N TRP A 72 -8.01 13.08 5.36
CA TRP A 72 -8.29 11.84 6.08
C TRP A 72 -9.54 11.96 6.93
N ASP A 73 -10.71 11.70 6.30
CA ASP A 73 -12.04 11.89 6.91
C ASP A 73 -12.90 10.61 6.88
N SER A 74 -13.30 10.15 5.69
CA SER A 74 -14.05 8.90 5.53
C SER A 74 -13.78 8.25 4.18
N THR A 75 -13.90 6.91 4.13
CA THR A 75 -13.70 6.13 2.89
C THR A 75 -14.70 6.51 1.80
N VAL A 76 -15.98 6.71 2.15
CA VAL A 76 -17.02 7.11 1.19
C VAL A 76 -16.67 8.46 0.57
N ARG A 77 -16.31 9.44 1.40
CA ARG A 77 -15.92 10.77 0.93
C ARG A 77 -14.67 10.70 0.05
N ALA A 78 -13.69 9.88 0.40
CA ALA A 78 -12.46 9.71 -0.41
C ALA A 78 -12.77 9.21 -1.83
N ILE A 79 -13.64 8.20 -1.95
CA ILE A 79 -14.07 7.66 -3.24
C ILE A 79 -14.84 8.72 -4.05
N ASP A 80 -15.77 9.44 -3.41
CA ASP A 80 -16.56 10.50 -4.05
C ASP A 80 -15.68 11.65 -4.55
N LEU A 81 -14.66 12.04 -3.78
CA LEU A 81 -13.67 13.04 -4.21
C LEU A 81 -12.95 12.62 -5.50
N VAL A 82 -12.53 11.35 -5.62
CA VAL A 82 -11.89 10.88 -6.86
C VAL A 82 -12.89 10.86 -8.02
N LYS A 83 -14.12 10.40 -7.80
CA LYS A 83 -15.17 10.39 -8.83
C LYS A 83 -15.51 11.79 -9.38
N THR A 84 -15.44 12.78 -8.53
CA THR A 84 -15.74 14.18 -8.89
C THR A 84 -14.51 14.99 -9.32
N GLY A 85 -13.32 14.38 -9.32
CA GLY A 85 -12.05 15.05 -9.67
C GLY A 85 -11.52 15.97 -8.56
N GLY A 86 -12.08 15.90 -7.36
CA GLY A 86 -11.62 16.66 -6.19
C GLY A 86 -10.36 16.10 -5.55
N ALA A 87 -10.06 14.79 -5.73
CA ALA A 87 -8.82 14.16 -5.34
C ALA A 87 -8.29 13.28 -6.49
N GLN A 88 -6.99 13.04 -6.51
CA GLN A 88 -6.33 12.16 -7.50
C GLN A 88 -6.36 10.71 -7.05
N ILE A 89 -6.25 10.45 -5.75
CA ILE A 89 -6.14 9.11 -5.19
C ILE A 89 -7.08 8.95 -3.99
N ALA A 90 -7.83 7.83 -3.93
CA ALA A 90 -8.54 7.39 -2.73
C ALA A 90 -7.88 6.13 -2.17
N VAL A 91 -7.54 6.11 -0.88
CA VAL A 91 -7.01 4.94 -0.17
C VAL A 91 -8.15 4.20 0.49
N THR A 92 -8.32 2.91 0.14
CA THR A 92 -9.45 2.07 0.59
C THR A 92 -9.10 0.59 0.56
N ASP A 93 -9.99 -0.26 1.09
CA ASP A 93 -9.94 -1.72 0.97
C ASP A 93 -11.00 -2.26 -0.03
N GLN A 94 -11.85 -1.39 -0.58
CA GLN A 94 -12.94 -1.77 -1.46
C GLN A 94 -12.73 -1.20 -2.86
N PRO A 95 -12.74 -2.05 -3.91
CA PRO A 95 -12.71 -1.57 -5.28
C PRO A 95 -14.03 -0.87 -5.64
N ASP A 96 -13.95 0.14 -6.50
CA ASP A 96 -15.10 0.76 -7.13
C ASP A 96 -15.07 0.46 -8.63
N PRO A 97 -16.18 -0.02 -9.24
CA PRO A 97 -16.19 -0.46 -10.64
C PRO A 97 -15.98 0.67 -11.65
N THR A 98 -16.14 1.93 -11.23
CA THR A 98 -15.93 3.11 -12.08
C THR A 98 -14.52 3.69 -11.99
N LEU A 99 -13.70 3.19 -11.07
CA LEU A 99 -12.35 3.64 -10.79
C LEU A 99 -11.32 2.55 -11.07
N ARG A 100 -10.10 2.97 -11.40
CA ARG A 100 -8.97 2.05 -11.50
C ARG A 100 -8.43 1.76 -10.11
N ALA A 101 -8.34 0.49 -9.74
CA ALA A 101 -7.78 0.03 -8.48
C ALA A 101 -6.33 -0.44 -8.66
N THR A 102 -5.41 0.13 -7.89
CA THR A 102 -4.02 -0.31 -7.79
C THR A 102 -3.77 -0.85 -6.40
N GLN A 103 -3.53 -2.15 -6.28
CA GLN A 103 -3.17 -2.73 -4.99
C GLN A 103 -1.71 -2.43 -4.66
N ILE A 104 -1.48 -1.86 -3.47
CA ILE A 104 -0.15 -1.49 -2.99
C ILE A 104 0.34 -2.40 -1.85
N ALA A 105 -0.55 -3.03 -1.09
CA ALA A 105 -0.19 -3.95 0.00
C ALA A 105 -1.35 -4.88 0.35
N TRP A 106 -1.08 -5.82 1.28
CA TRP A 106 -2.08 -6.55 2.06
C TRP A 106 -1.99 -6.12 3.52
N ASP A 107 -3.12 -5.98 4.20
CA ASP A 107 -3.21 -5.86 5.65
C ASP A 107 -3.79 -7.15 6.22
N GLY A 108 -3.03 -7.83 7.07
CA GLY A 108 -3.53 -8.92 7.88
C GLY A 108 -4.38 -8.37 9.03
N ILE A 109 -5.45 -9.08 9.40
CA ILE A 109 -6.34 -8.68 10.49
C ILE A 109 -6.18 -9.69 11.64
N ALA A 110 -5.54 -9.27 12.72
CA ALA A 110 -5.31 -10.09 13.89
C ALA A 110 -6.52 -10.08 14.83
N VAL A 111 -7.05 -11.25 15.17
CA VAL A 111 -7.98 -11.41 16.28
C VAL A 111 -7.16 -11.52 17.56
N ILE A 112 -7.39 -10.62 18.50
CA ILE A 112 -6.62 -10.52 19.75
C ILE A 112 -7.49 -10.74 20.97
N VAL A 113 -6.91 -11.42 21.97
CA VAL A 113 -7.48 -11.65 23.28
C VAL A 113 -6.47 -11.24 24.36
N ASN A 114 -6.92 -11.14 25.61
CA ASN A 114 -6.02 -10.96 26.73
C ASN A 114 -5.03 -12.15 26.84
N PHE A 115 -3.81 -11.90 27.27
CA PHE A 115 -2.78 -12.93 27.42
C PHE A 115 -3.20 -14.07 28.38
N ALA A 116 -3.98 -13.75 29.42
CA ALA A 116 -4.50 -14.74 30.38
C ALA A 116 -5.63 -15.63 29.80
N ASN A 117 -6.24 -15.26 28.68
CA ASN A 117 -7.24 -16.11 28.03
C ASN A 117 -6.58 -17.43 27.57
N PRO A 118 -7.09 -18.62 27.96
CA PRO A 118 -6.48 -19.89 27.59
C PRO A 118 -6.72 -20.29 26.13
N VAL A 119 -7.71 -19.70 25.44
CA VAL A 119 -8.00 -19.98 24.02
C VAL A 119 -6.85 -19.44 23.15
N ARG A 120 -6.29 -20.29 22.30
CA ARG A 120 -5.17 -19.94 21.42
C ARG A 120 -5.51 -20.07 19.94
N GLU A 121 -6.46 -20.91 19.63
CA GLU A 121 -6.88 -21.24 18.28
C GLU A 121 -8.39 -21.21 18.15
N VAL A 122 -8.88 -20.73 17.02
CA VAL A 122 -10.30 -20.69 16.65
C VAL A 122 -10.46 -20.92 15.15
N SER A 123 -11.62 -21.44 14.74
CA SER A 123 -12.02 -21.44 13.34
C SER A 123 -12.60 -20.08 12.91
N SER A 124 -12.62 -19.79 11.62
CA SER A 124 -13.32 -18.61 11.07
C SER A 124 -14.81 -18.59 11.46
N ALA A 125 -15.45 -19.76 11.58
CA ALA A 125 -16.84 -19.89 12.06
C ALA A 125 -16.97 -19.47 13.52
N GLN A 126 -16.01 -19.84 14.38
CA GLN A 126 -15.99 -19.44 15.79
C GLN A 126 -15.67 -17.94 15.93
N VAL A 127 -14.76 -17.39 15.12
CA VAL A 127 -14.56 -15.93 15.08
C VAL A 127 -15.86 -15.22 14.74
N ARG A 128 -16.56 -15.68 13.70
CA ARG A 128 -17.88 -15.13 13.36
C ARG A 128 -18.86 -15.24 14.52
N GLY A 129 -18.93 -16.40 15.19
CA GLY A 129 -19.78 -16.66 16.36
C GLY A 129 -19.50 -15.70 17.52
N LEU A 130 -18.22 -15.42 17.83
CA LEU A 130 -17.81 -14.45 18.86
C LEU A 130 -18.32 -13.04 18.52
N PHE A 131 -18.10 -12.60 17.29
CA PHE A 131 -18.43 -11.22 16.90
C PHE A 131 -19.92 -11.03 16.53
N SER A 132 -20.70 -12.08 16.30
CA SER A 132 -22.15 -12.02 16.13
C SER A 132 -22.94 -12.32 17.41
N ALA A 133 -22.28 -12.55 18.55
CA ALA A 133 -22.88 -12.99 19.82
C ALA A 133 -23.59 -14.35 19.76
N GLN A 134 -23.24 -15.22 18.83
CA GLN A 134 -23.65 -16.63 18.81
C GLN A 134 -22.86 -17.45 19.83
N ILE A 135 -21.58 -17.09 20.06
CA ILE A 135 -20.72 -17.59 21.13
C ILE A 135 -20.63 -16.50 22.19
N THR A 136 -21.17 -16.77 23.37
CA THR A 136 -21.29 -15.77 24.43
C THR A 136 -20.47 -16.10 25.68
N ASN A 137 -19.92 -17.30 25.76
CA ASN A 137 -19.09 -17.77 26.86
C ASN A 137 -17.82 -18.43 26.32
N TRP A 138 -16.67 -18.12 26.90
CA TRP A 138 -15.39 -18.70 26.50
C TRP A 138 -15.33 -20.23 26.73
N SER A 139 -16.13 -20.77 27.64
CA SER A 139 -16.25 -22.22 27.83
C SER A 139 -16.79 -22.96 26.60
N GLU A 140 -17.47 -22.28 25.69
CA GLU A 140 -17.90 -22.85 24.41
C GLU A 140 -16.71 -23.08 23.43
N LEU A 141 -15.54 -22.55 23.78
CA LEU A 141 -14.27 -22.68 23.05
C LEU A 141 -13.18 -23.33 23.92
N ASP A 142 -13.56 -24.20 24.86
CA ASP A 142 -12.66 -24.83 25.82
C ASP A 142 -11.85 -23.83 26.67
N GLY A 143 -12.36 -22.60 26.80
CA GLY A 143 -11.80 -21.55 27.61
C GLY A 143 -12.36 -21.49 29.03
N ALA A 144 -12.10 -20.42 29.75
CA ALA A 144 -12.63 -20.18 31.09
C ALA A 144 -14.16 -20.00 31.06
N THR A 145 -14.85 -20.35 32.15
CA THR A 145 -16.28 -20.01 32.33
C THR A 145 -16.42 -18.51 32.60
N ALA A 146 -16.38 -17.73 31.49
CA ALA A 146 -16.49 -16.28 31.52
C ALA A 146 -17.26 -15.79 30.28
N ARG A 147 -18.07 -14.75 30.47
CA ARG A 147 -18.80 -14.15 29.36
C ARG A 147 -17.85 -13.47 28.42
N VAL A 148 -18.02 -13.66 27.10
CA VAL A 148 -17.24 -12.98 26.06
C VAL A 148 -17.54 -11.47 26.07
N GLU A 149 -16.51 -10.66 26.16
CA GLU A 149 -16.59 -9.21 26.02
C GLU A 149 -16.02 -8.75 24.70
N VAL A 150 -16.89 -8.44 23.74
CA VAL A 150 -16.47 -7.95 22.41
C VAL A 150 -16.21 -6.45 22.47
N ILE A 151 -15.02 -6.03 22.05
CA ILE A 151 -14.64 -4.62 21.86
C ILE A 151 -14.75 -4.31 20.38
N PRO A 152 -15.83 -3.63 19.93
CA PRO A 152 -16.06 -3.35 18.53
C PRO A 152 -15.22 -2.16 18.04
N ARG A 153 -14.94 -2.16 16.74
CA ARG A 153 -14.32 -1.03 16.04
C ARG A 153 -15.40 -0.14 15.40
N THR A 154 -15.08 1.12 15.10
CA THR A 154 -15.99 2.01 14.37
C THR A 154 -16.27 1.49 12.96
N SER A 155 -17.51 1.55 12.51
CA SER A 155 -17.95 1.03 11.20
C SER A 155 -17.37 1.77 9.99
N ALA A 156 -16.96 3.02 10.15
CA ALA A 156 -16.40 3.84 9.07
C ALA A 156 -14.91 3.54 8.77
N ASN A 157 -14.34 2.47 9.33
CA ASN A 157 -12.92 2.15 9.20
C ASN A 157 -12.72 1.03 8.17
N ASN A 158 -11.77 1.19 7.24
CA ASN A 158 -11.39 0.16 6.26
C ASN A 158 -11.07 -1.20 6.92
N LEU A 159 -10.43 -1.21 8.09
CA LEU A 159 -10.15 -2.44 8.83
C LEU A 159 -11.44 -3.18 9.22
N THR A 160 -12.49 -2.44 9.59
CA THR A 160 -13.78 -3.03 9.96
C THR A 160 -14.48 -3.64 8.73
N SER A 161 -14.49 -2.94 7.60
CA SER A 161 -15.04 -3.48 6.36
C SER A 161 -14.27 -4.72 5.90
N GLY A 162 -12.95 -4.68 5.94
CA GLY A 162 -12.09 -5.83 5.62
C GLY A 162 -12.35 -7.04 6.51
N PHE A 163 -12.53 -6.84 7.83
CA PHE A 163 -12.88 -7.89 8.77
C PHE A 163 -14.25 -8.52 8.45
N HIS A 164 -15.27 -7.69 8.24
CA HIS A 164 -16.60 -8.15 7.86
C HIS A 164 -16.57 -8.96 6.55
N ASN A 165 -15.90 -8.44 5.52
CA ASN A 165 -15.80 -9.10 4.23
C ASN A 165 -15.07 -10.44 4.32
N SER A 166 -13.97 -10.51 5.09
CA SER A 166 -13.18 -11.74 5.27
C SER A 166 -13.96 -12.86 5.95
N LEU A 167 -14.93 -12.52 6.81
CA LEU A 167 -15.76 -13.47 7.56
C LEU A 167 -17.15 -13.66 6.96
N GLY A 168 -17.54 -12.85 5.96
CA GLY A 168 -18.92 -12.83 5.46
C GLY A 168 -19.92 -12.39 6.54
N LEU A 169 -19.52 -11.45 7.41
CA LEU A 169 -20.40 -10.90 8.43
C LEU A 169 -21.35 -9.88 7.80
N THR A 170 -22.63 -10.20 7.78
CA THR A 170 -23.72 -9.33 7.30
C THR A 170 -24.49 -8.70 8.45
N GLU A 171 -24.32 -9.25 9.65
CA GLU A 171 -25.05 -8.87 10.85
C GLU A 171 -24.30 -7.79 11.63
N ARG A 172 -25.04 -7.12 12.53
CA ARG A 172 -24.45 -6.16 13.46
C ARG A 172 -23.53 -6.91 14.44
N MET A 173 -22.30 -6.43 14.57
CA MET A 173 -21.37 -7.00 15.55
C MET A 173 -21.86 -6.85 16.99
N ALA A 174 -21.57 -7.87 17.80
CA ALA A 174 -21.66 -7.79 19.24
C ALA A 174 -20.82 -6.63 19.77
N ALA A 175 -21.29 -5.99 20.83
CA ALA A 175 -20.59 -4.87 21.44
C ALA A 175 -20.79 -4.87 22.96
N SER A 176 -19.71 -5.01 23.71
CA SER A 176 -19.72 -4.87 25.18
C SER A 176 -19.37 -3.46 25.63
N VAL A 177 -18.83 -2.66 24.73
CA VAL A 177 -18.47 -1.24 24.94
C VAL A 177 -18.80 -0.42 23.69
N ALA A 178 -18.74 0.91 23.82
CA ALA A 178 -18.85 1.78 22.64
C ALA A 178 -17.74 1.50 21.62
N PRO A 179 -18.02 1.65 20.30
CA PRO A 179 -17.02 1.39 19.27
C PRO A 179 -15.75 2.22 19.41
N VAL A 180 -14.60 1.56 19.21
CA VAL A 180 -13.27 2.14 19.43
C VAL A 180 -12.61 2.46 18.10
N ARG A 181 -11.95 3.63 18.00
CA ARG A 181 -11.27 4.10 16.77
C ARG A 181 -9.82 3.63 16.67
N SER A 182 -9.04 3.78 17.74
CA SER A 182 -7.58 3.56 17.71
C SER A 182 -7.18 2.17 18.19
N ASP A 183 -6.15 1.60 17.58
CA ASP A 183 -5.54 0.33 17.99
C ASP A 183 -4.99 0.41 19.41
N GLN A 184 -4.36 1.54 19.79
CA GLN A 184 -3.85 1.75 21.13
C GLN A 184 -4.95 1.61 22.21
N LYS A 185 -6.15 2.17 21.95
CA LYS A 185 -7.27 2.04 22.88
C LYS A 185 -7.80 0.61 22.94
N VAL A 186 -7.86 -0.09 21.80
CA VAL A 186 -8.21 -1.52 21.76
C VAL A 186 -7.21 -2.34 22.56
N LEU A 187 -5.91 -2.16 22.34
CA LEU A 187 -4.84 -2.84 23.06
C LEU A 187 -4.95 -2.60 24.58
N SER A 188 -5.17 -1.35 24.99
CA SER A 188 -5.38 -1.02 26.41
C SER A 188 -6.59 -1.73 27.04
N LEU A 189 -7.68 -1.87 26.30
CA LEU A 189 -8.89 -2.54 26.79
C LEU A 189 -8.71 -4.06 26.84
N VAL A 190 -8.09 -4.65 25.81
CA VAL A 190 -7.85 -6.09 25.73
C VAL A 190 -6.82 -6.53 26.77
N SER A 191 -5.71 -5.81 26.92
CA SER A 191 -4.70 -6.15 27.93
C SER A 191 -5.17 -5.97 29.38
N GLY A 192 -6.17 -5.14 29.61
CA GLY A 192 -6.71 -4.88 30.95
C GLY A 192 -7.89 -5.73 31.38
N ARG A 193 -8.41 -6.65 30.54
CA ARG A 193 -9.62 -7.44 30.81
C ARG A 193 -9.51 -8.85 30.22
N ASP A 194 -9.59 -9.88 31.07
CA ASP A 194 -9.29 -11.27 30.68
C ASP A 194 -10.28 -11.88 29.68
N ALA A 195 -11.55 -11.46 29.72
CA ALA A 195 -12.62 -12.03 28.88
C ALA A 195 -12.85 -11.30 27.55
N THR A 196 -11.95 -10.35 27.18
CA THR A 196 -12.14 -9.51 26.00
C THR A 196 -11.60 -10.16 24.72
N VAL A 197 -12.28 -9.84 23.61
CA VAL A 197 -11.83 -10.10 22.24
C VAL A 197 -12.02 -8.86 21.38
N SER A 198 -11.08 -8.63 20.47
CA SER A 198 -11.16 -7.59 19.44
C SER A 198 -10.33 -7.97 18.23
N TYR A 199 -10.22 -7.06 17.26
CA TYR A 199 -9.33 -7.21 16.12
C TYR A 199 -8.63 -5.88 15.81
N ILE A 200 -7.39 -5.98 15.35
CA ILE A 200 -6.55 -4.86 14.91
C ILE A 200 -5.74 -5.27 13.69
N SER A 201 -5.03 -4.32 13.06
CA SER A 201 -4.04 -4.65 12.04
C SER A 201 -2.99 -5.62 12.59
N LEU A 202 -2.59 -6.61 11.79
CA LEU A 202 -1.61 -7.62 12.19
C LEU A 202 -0.28 -6.99 12.62
N ALA A 203 0.20 -5.99 11.87
CA ALA A 203 1.44 -5.31 12.21
C ALA A 203 1.38 -4.64 13.60
N ALA A 204 0.25 -3.99 13.92
CA ALA A 204 0.03 -3.40 15.24
C ALA A 204 -0.03 -4.47 16.35
N ALA A 205 -0.63 -5.63 16.07
CA ALA A 205 -0.70 -6.73 17.03
C ALA A 205 0.68 -7.35 17.29
N LEU A 206 1.47 -7.60 16.26
CA LEU A 206 2.83 -8.12 16.38
C LEU A 206 3.73 -7.14 17.14
N LYS A 207 3.66 -5.86 16.78
CA LYS A 207 4.41 -4.82 17.50
C LYS A 207 4.02 -4.74 18.97
N ALA A 208 2.73 -4.85 19.29
CA ALA A 208 2.25 -4.85 20.68
C ALA A 208 2.81 -6.04 21.47
N GLN A 209 2.92 -7.23 20.88
CA GLN A 209 3.55 -8.39 21.52
C GLN A 209 5.06 -8.17 21.73
N GLU A 210 5.76 -7.61 20.74
CA GLU A 210 7.19 -7.25 20.88
C GLU A 210 7.42 -6.23 21.99
N ASP A 211 6.50 -5.27 22.15
CA ASP A 211 6.53 -4.26 23.21
C ASP A 211 6.09 -4.78 24.59
N GLY A 212 5.76 -6.09 24.70
CA GLY A 212 5.37 -6.73 25.95
C GLY A 212 3.95 -6.39 26.42
N ILE A 213 3.07 -5.92 25.52
CA ILE A 213 1.65 -5.70 25.87
C ILE A 213 0.98 -7.07 26.06
N SER A 214 0.23 -7.23 27.15
CA SER A 214 -0.37 -8.49 27.59
C SER A 214 -1.56 -8.89 26.70
N ILE A 215 -1.29 -9.20 25.44
CA ILE A 215 -2.25 -9.75 24.47
C ILE A 215 -1.74 -11.04 23.87
N HIS A 216 -2.68 -11.82 23.33
CA HIS A 216 -2.40 -12.98 22.50
C HIS A 216 -3.13 -12.83 21.16
N ILE A 217 -2.44 -13.16 20.06
CA ILE A 217 -3.02 -13.21 18.70
C ILE A 217 -3.51 -14.64 18.47
N LEU A 218 -4.79 -14.82 18.14
CA LEU A 218 -5.35 -16.13 17.89
C LEU A 218 -4.91 -16.68 16.53
N THR A 219 -4.53 -17.96 16.51
CA THR A 219 -4.44 -18.77 15.29
C THR A 219 -5.85 -18.98 14.74
N VAL A 220 -6.07 -18.80 13.44
CA VAL A 220 -7.38 -18.94 12.80
C VAL A 220 -7.32 -20.01 11.71
N ASP A 221 -8.25 -20.99 11.76
CA ASP A 221 -8.29 -22.13 10.84
C ASP A 221 -6.94 -22.88 10.76
N GLN A 222 -6.25 -23.06 11.89
CA GLN A 222 -4.93 -23.69 12.01
C GLN A 222 -3.83 -22.95 11.22
N VAL A 223 -4.04 -21.65 10.93
CA VAL A 223 -3.05 -20.80 10.26
C VAL A 223 -2.64 -19.68 11.19
N ASP A 224 -1.36 -19.63 11.53
CA ASP A 224 -0.79 -18.53 12.28
C ASP A 224 -0.78 -17.25 11.43
N PRO A 225 -1.24 -16.12 11.97
CA PRO A 225 -1.15 -14.84 11.30
C PRO A 225 0.32 -14.39 11.20
N GLY A 226 0.76 -14.13 9.98
CA GLY A 226 2.13 -13.70 9.71
C GLY A 226 2.28 -13.17 8.28
N GLU A 227 3.39 -12.48 7.98
CA GLU A 227 3.63 -11.90 6.65
C GLU A 227 3.47 -12.95 5.54
N ALA A 228 4.12 -14.11 5.69
CA ALA A 228 4.10 -15.16 4.67
C ALA A 228 2.69 -15.73 4.44
N THR A 229 1.92 -15.97 5.52
CA THR A 229 0.57 -16.56 5.44
C THR A 229 -0.48 -15.56 4.95
N VAL A 230 -0.30 -14.28 5.24
CA VAL A 230 -1.10 -13.18 4.66
C VAL A 230 -0.77 -13.03 3.18
N LYS A 231 0.51 -12.97 2.80
CA LYS A 231 0.95 -12.79 1.42
C LYS A 231 0.42 -13.90 0.51
N ASN A 232 0.58 -15.16 0.89
CA ASN A 232 0.15 -16.31 0.08
C ASN A 232 -1.35 -16.65 0.18
N GLY A 233 -2.11 -15.94 1.02
CA GLY A 233 -3.56 -16.10 1.18
C GLY A 233 -4.00 -17.28 2.05
N ARG A 234 -3.10 -18.01 2.69
CA ARG A 234 -3.48 -19.06 3.66
C ARG A 234 -4.19 -18.43 4.86
N TYR A 235 -3.70 -17.31 5.37
CA TYR A 235 -4.39 -16.54 6.40
C TYR A 235 -5.48 -15.68 5.74
N ARG A 236 -6.74 -16.06 5.98
CA ARG A 236 -7.90 -15.47 5.27
C ARG A 236 -8.35 -14.13 5.81
N LEU A 237 -8.08 -13.85 7.10
CA LEU A 237 -8.41 -12.54 7.69
C LEU A 237 -7.43 -11.49 7.19
N ARG A 238 -7.62 -11.06 5.96
CA ARG A 238 -6.81 -10.03 5.29
C ARG A 238 -7.67 -9.16 4.39
N ARG A 239 -7.19 -7.97 4.13
CA ARG A 239 -7.80 -7.03 3.19
C ARG A 239 -6.75 -6.43 2.27
N PRO A 240 -7.09 -6.09 1.03
CA PRO A 240 -6.17 -5.33 0.19
C PRO A 240 -6.06 -3.89 0.69
N VAL A 241 -4.90 -3.27 0.50
CA VAL A 241 -4.73 -1.82 0.57
C VAL A 241 -4.68 -1.32 -0.87
N LEU A 242 -5.70 -0.57 -1.27
CA LEU A 242 -5.91 -0.11 -2.63
C LEU A 242 -5.73 1.41 -2.72
N MET A 243 -5.15 1.86 -3.81
CA MET A 243 -5.21 3.22 -4.29
C MET A 243 -6.14 3.26 -5.50
N LEU A 244 -7.29 3.93 -5.36
CA LEU A 244 -8.23 4.14 -6.45
C LEU A 244 -7.95 5.48 -7.12
N THR A 245 -7.98 5.50 -8.45
CA THR A 245 -7.80 6.69 -9.28
C THR A 245 -8.86 6.74 -10.38
N ALA A 246 -8.94 7.83 -11.10
CA ALA A 246 -9.62 7.82 -12.40
C ALA A 246 -9.07 6.69 -13.28
N THR A 247 -9.84 6.24 -14.25
CA THR A 247 -9.43 5.16 -15.19
C THR A 247 -8.19 5.51 -15.98
N GLN A 248 -7.99 6.81 -16.24
CA GLN A 248 -6.81 7.39 -16.87
C GLN A 248 -6.28 8.51 -15.96
N PRO A 249 -5.44 8.19 -14.97
CA PRO A 249 -4.84 9.18 -14.10
C PRO A 249 -3.83 10.04 -14.88
N ASP A 250 -3.59 11.25 -14.39
CA ASP A 250 -2.55 12.10 -14.93
C ASP A 250 -1.14 11.50 -14.72
N PRO A 251 -0.12 11.96 -15.48
CA PRO A 251 1.22 11.38 -15.40
C PRO A 251 1.88 11.47 -14.00
N LEU A 252 1.58 12.52 -13.24
CA LEU A 252 2.13 12.69 -11.90
C LEU A 252 1.52 11.65 -10.94
N THR A 253 0.21 11.47 -10.98
CA THR A 253 -0.51 10.45 -10.23
C THR A 253 -0.02 9.04 -10.58
N GLU A 254 0.18 8.73 -11.88
CA GLU A 254 0.70 7.43 -12.33
C GLU A 254 2.14 7.20 -11.82
N SER A 255 2.98 8.24 -11.83
CA SER A 255 4.34 8.17 -11.28
C SER A 255 4.33 7.87 -9.77
N PHE A 256 3.44 8.52 -9.01
CA PHE A 256 3.30 8.21 -7.59
C PHE A 256 2.82 6.77 -7.33
N LEU A 257 1.85 6.26 -8.09
CA LEU A 257 1.43 4.85 -7.99
C LEU A 257 2.58 3.88 -8.31
N SER A 258 3.38 4.21 -9.33
CA SER A 258 4.57 3.43 -9.70
C SER A 258 5.61 3.44 -8.57
N PHE A 259 5.83 4.60 -7.94
CA PHE A 259 6.70 4.72 -6.78
C PHE A 259 6.18 3.88 -5.60
N ALA A 260 4.88 3.95 -5.27
CA ALA A 260 4.31 3.14 -4.19
C ALA A 260 4.48 1.63 -4.43
N ARG A 261 4.58 1.19 -5.69
CA ARG A 261 4.85 -0.19 -6.09
C ARG A 261 6.31 -0.51 -6.37
N SER A 262 7.21 0.45 -6.30
CA SER A 262 8.65 0.24 -6.44
C SER A 262 9.23 -0.48 -5.22
N VAL A 263 10.49 -0.91 -5.31
CA VAL A 263 11.22 -1.52 -4.19
C VAL A 263 11.22 -0.59 -2.98
N ASP A 264 11.50 0.70 -3.18
CA ASP A 264 11.57 1.69 -2.10
C ASP A 264 10.20 1.95 -1.48
N GLY A 265 9.15 2.10 -2.29
CA GLY A 265 7.78 2.24 -1.82
C GLY A 265 7.30 1.02 -1.04
N GLN A 266 7.60 -0.20 -1.52
CA GLN A 266 7.25 -1.44 -0.84
C GLN A 266 8.02 -1.62 0.47
N GLN A 267 9.25 -1.10 0.59
CA GLN A 267 9.99 -1.10 1.84
C GLN A 267 9.34 -0.19 2.90
N LEU A 268 8.80 0.96 2.50
CA LEU A 268 8.01 1.81 3.41
C LEU A 268 6.71 1.13 3.84
N LEU A 269 6.00 0.51 2.91
CA LEU A 269 4.76 -0.20 3.20
C LEU A 269 4.96 -1.37 4.18
N ARG A 270 6.12 -2.03 4.16
CA ARG A 270 6.45 -3.16 5.06
C ARG A 270 6.45 -2.79 6.54
N THR A 271 6.57 -1.52 6.87
CA THR A 271 6.52 -1.05 8.27
C THR A 271 5.15 -1.30 8.95
N MET A 272 4.08 -1.37 8.14
CA MET A 272 2.71 -1.51 8.63
C MET A 272 1.89 -2.59 7.91
N PHE A 273 2.31 -3.02 6.71
CA PHE A 273 1.54 -3.90 5.84
C PHE A 273 2.42 -4.97 5.22
N VAL A 274 1.80 -5.98 4.65
CA VAL A 274 2.48 -7.03 3.88
C VAL A 274 2.63 -6.56 2.43
N PRO A 275 3.87 -6.37 1.94
CA PRO A 275 4.12 -5.90 0.59
C PRO A 275 3.54 -6.83 -0.49
N VAL A 276 3.17 -6.23 -1.63
CA VAL A 276 2.94 -6.97 -2.88
C VAL A 276 4.27 -7.11 -3.64
N GLU A 277 4.31 -7.95 -4.67
CA GLU A 277 5.50 -8.00 -5.53
C GLU A 277 5.74 -6.64 -6.19
N PRO A 278 6.97 -6.10 -6.09
CA PRO A 278 7.30 -4.84 -6.75
C PRO A 278 7.03 -4.93 -8.26
N SER A 279 6.47 -3.88 -8.83
CA SER A 279 6.43 -3.75 -10.29
C SER A 279 7.84 -3.43 -10.78
N VAL A 280 8.44 -4.35 -11.54
CA VAL A 280 9.67 -4.07 -12.27
C VAL A 280 9.29 -3.09 -13.40
N PRO A 281 9.98 -1.95 -13.55
CA PRO A 281 9.78 -1.10 -14.73
C PRO A 281 9.96 -1.97 -15.97
N ALA A 282 9.06 -1.85 -16.95
CA ALA A 282 9.23 -2.55 -18.21
C ALA A 282 10.58 -2.13 -18.80
N THR A 283 11.55 -3.04 -18.79
CA THR A 283 12.81 -2.84 -19.51
C THR A 283 12.46 -2.64 -20.96
N VAL A 284 12.73 -1.44 -21.49
CA VAL A 284 12.65 -1.17 -22.93
C VAL A 284 13.55 -2.22 -23.59
N PRO A 285 13.03 -3.05 -24.48
CA PRO A 285 13.86 -4.05 -25.15
C PRO A 285 14.95 -3.30 -25.91
N SER A 286 16.19 -3.48 -25.48
CA SER A 286 17.38 -3.06 -26.23
C SER A 286 17.36 -3.83 -27.55
N ASN A 287 16.93 -3.16 -28.62
CA ASN A 287 16.95 -3.69 -29.96
C ASN A 287 18.43 -3.76 -30.40
N VAL A 288 19.13 -4.80 -29.96
CA VAL A 288 20.43 -5.16 -30.51
C VAL A 288 20.16 -5.74 -31.91
N GLN A 289 20.22 -4.86 -32.91
CA GLN A 289 20.36 -5.29 -34.31
C GLN A 289 21.68 -6.07 -34.40
N GLN A 290 21.58 -7.39 -34.45
CA GLN A 290 22.65 -8.25 -34.97
C GLN A 290 22.84 -7.88 -36.44
N LEU A 291 23.89 -7.12 -36.72
CA LEU A 291 24.42 -6.96 -38.07
C LEU A 291 25.04 -8.29 -38.46
N ASP A 292 24.30 -9.03 -39.25
CA ASP A 292 24.74 -10.28 -39.87
C ASP A 292 25.79 -9.93 -40.95
N HIS A 293 27.08 -10.14 -40.63
CA HIS A 293 28.17 -10.09 -41.60
C HIS A 293 28.25 -11.42 -42.31
N SER A 294 27.39 -11.63 -43.29
CA SER A 294 27.61 -12.66 -44.31
C SER A 294 28.46 -12.08 -45.43
N SER A 295 29.75 -12.39 -45.42
CA SER A 295 30.64 -12.18 -46.55
C SER A 295 30.40 -13.25 -47.61
N PRO A 296 30.30 -12.91 -48.89
CA PRO A 296 30.26 -13.89 -49.95
C PRO A 296 31.71 -14.31 -50.29
N SER A 297 32.01 -15.60 -50.19
CA SER A 297 33.19 -16.21 -50.74
C SER A 297 32.91 -16.58 -52.21
N SER A 298 33.73 -16.04 -53.08
CA SER A 298 33.94 -16.48 -54.49
C SER A 298 34.67 -17.81 -54.54
#